data_9aa06a061ad9684ba3392efa743c8ef5
#
_entry.id   9aa06a061ad9684ba3392efa743c8ef5
#
_cell.length_a   1.000
_cell.length_b   1.000
_cell.length_c   1.000
_cell.angle_alpha   90.00
_cell.angle_beta   90.00
_cell.angle_gamma   90.00
#
_symmetry.space_group_name_H-M   'P 1'
#
loop_
_entity.id
_entity.type
_entity.pdbx_description
1 polymer ?
#
loop_
_entity_poly.entity_id
_entity_poly.type
_entity_poly.pdbx_seq_one_letter_code
_entity_poly.pdbx_strand_id
1 'polypeptide(L)'
;DRIGARWRMNQPRHAHGDDAGADGERDAPPCSRQQRIGAQRHRDWSRADDARAQLRARFAAFFREFDVLLMPVNPVPAIPHDHSEPMFARSIAVDSASRSYMELLAWIAPATLCLNPASVAPIGRTRDGLPVGVQIVGPYLEDRTTIDFARRIDELQGGFTAPPGV
;
A
#
# COMPACT_ATOMS: atom_id res chain seq x y z
N ASP A 1 25.04 6.88 -17.45
CA ASP A 1 24.06 7.95 -17.75
C ASP A 1 22.88 7.40 -18.53
N ARG A 2 21.87 6.93 -17.86
CA ARG A 2 20.48 6.79 -18.36
C ARG A 2 19.59 6.31 -17.21
N ILE A 3 19.21 7.21 -16.31
CA ILE A 3 18.10 6.99 -15.39
C ILE A 3 16.90 7.74 -15.99
N GLY A 4 16.19 7.07 -16.89
CA GLY A 4 14.92 7.53 -17.43
C GLY A 4 13.81 6.59 -16.97
N ALA A 5 13.37 6.69 -15.73
CA ALA A 5 12.21 5.95 -15.25
C ALA A 5 10.94 6.57 -15.84
N ARG A 6 10.35 5.90 -16.84
CA ARG A 6 9.02 6.23 -17.37
C ARG A 6 7.95 5.63 -16.47
N TRP A 7 7.36 6.46 -15.62
CA TRP A 7 6.18 6.08 -14.84
C TRP A 7 4.93 6.03 -15.74
N ARG A 8 4.37 4.85 -15.94
CA ARG A 8 2.99 4.69 -16.45
C ARG A 8 2.11 4.22 -15.30
N MET A 9 1.29 5.13 -14.78
CA MET A 9 0.17 4.74 -13.93
C MET A 9 -0.89 4.07 -14.81
N ASN A 10 -1.03 2.76 -14.65
CA ASN A 10 -2.14 2.02 -15.25
C ASN A 10 -3.30 2.02 -14.23
N GLN A 11 -4.22 2.97 -14.39
CA GLN A 11 -5.45 2.96 -13.60
C GLN A 11 -6.42 1.91 -14.16
N PRO A 12 -6.97 1.01 -13.34
CA PRO A 12 -8.02 0.11 -13.78
C PRO A 12 -9.28 0.94 -14.11
N ARG A 13 -9.79 0.78 -15.33
CA ARG A 13 -11.08 1.34 -15.74
C ARG A 13 -12.18 0.62 -14.99
N HIS A 14 -12.97 1.35 -14.21
CA HIS A 14 -14.22 0.85 -13.66
C HIS A 14 -15.19 0.59 -14.82
N ALA A 15 -15.50 -0.68 -15.06
CA ALA A 15 -16.61 -1.07 -15.90
C ALA A 15 -17.90 -0.87 -15.08
N HIS A 16 -18.73 0.07 -15.49
CA HIS A 16 -20.14 0.12 -15.08
C HIS A 16 -20.85 -1.03 -15.78
N GLY A 17 -21.41 -1.92 -15.00
CA GLY A 17 -22.38 -2.90 -15.42
C GLY A 17 -23.65 -2.66 -14.62
N ASP A 18 -24.63 -2.05 -15.27
CA ASP A 18 -26.00 -2.00 -14.79
C ASP A 18 -26.59 -3.40 -14.93
N ASP A 19 -27.02 -3.99 -13.82
CA ASP A 19 -28.04 -5.03 -13.85
C ASP A 19 -28.95 -4.87 -12.64
N ALA A 20 -30.16 -4.41 -12.94
CA ALA A 20 -31.30 -4.38 -12.04
C ALA A 20 -31.90 -5.78 -11.93
N GLY A 21 -31.81 -6.36 -10.75
CA GLY A 21 -32.51 -7.57 -10.36
C GLY A 21 -33.09 -7.39 -8.96
N ALA A 22 -34.35 -6.98 -8.91
CA ALA A 22 -35.12 -6.96 -7.67
C ALA A 22 -35.36 -8.37 -7.20
N ASP A 23 -35.03 -8.65 -5.92
CA ASP A 23 -35.91 -9.44 -5.04
C ASP A 23 -35.46 -9.29 -3.59
N GLY A 24 -36.45 -9.07 -2.74
CA GLY A 24 -36.32 -8.61 -1.39
C GLY A 24 -35.63 -9.54 -0.43
N GLU A 25 -34.59 -9.01 0.18
CA GLU A 25 -34.08 -9.51 1.46
C GLU A 25 -34.07 -8.33 2.44
N ARG A 26 -35.14 -8.31 3.24
CA ARG A 26 -35.41 -7.28 4.24
C ARG A 26 -34.51 -7.50 5.45
N ASP A 27 -33.80 -6.43 5.83
CA ASP A 27 -33.40 -6.07 7.20
C ASP A 27 -32.59 -7.08 8.02
N ALA A 28 -31.43 -7.49 7.51
CA ALA A 28 -30.35 -7.88 8.39
C ALA A 28 -29.49 -6.64 8.68
N PRO A 29 -29.14 -6.32 9.96
CA PRO A 29 -28.21 -5.25 10.27
C PRO A 29 -26.90 -5.50 9.53
N PRO A 30 -26.18 -4.46 9.07
CA PRO A 30 -24.93 -4.63 8.35
C PRO A 30 -23.97 -5.43 9.23
N CYS A 31 -23.75 -6.69 8.84
CA CYS A 31 -22.81 -7.58 9.50
C CYS A 31 -21.48 -6.87 9.61
N SER A 32 -20.96 -6.67 10.84
CA SER A 32 -19.69 -6.02 11.04
C SER A 32 -18.61 -6.73 10.21
N ARG A 33 -17.60 -5.99 9.74
CA ARG A 33 -16.51 -6.55 8.92
C ARG A 33 -15.84 -7.74 9.60
N GLN A 34 -15.78 -7.75 10.95
CA GLN A 34 -15.28 -8.84 11.78
C GLN A 34 -16.16 -10.10 11.71
N GLN A 35 -17.49 -9.94 11.67
CA GLN A 35 -18.42 -11.07 11.49
C GLN A 35 -18.30 -11.67 10.09
N ARG A 36 -17.98 -10.87 9.05
CA ARG A 36 -17.74 -11.40 7.69
C ARG A 36 -16.46 -12.22 7.60
N ILE A 37 -15.40 -11.87 8.34
CA ILE A 37 -14.15 -12.64 8.36
C ILE A 37 -14.39 -14.02 8.99
N GLY A 38 -15.16 -14.10 10.08
CA GLY A 38 -15.51 -15.38 10.73
C GLY A 38 -16.48 -16.27 9.92
N ALA A 39 -17.23 -15.69 8.97
CA ALA A 39 -18.19 -16.41 8.14
C ALA A 39 -17.63 -16.81 6.76
N GLN A 40 -16.36 -16.52 6.48
CA GLN A 40 -15.75 -16.82 5.19
C GLN A 40 -15.68 -18.34 4.97
N ARG A 41 -16.28 -18.83 3.87
CA ARG A 41 -16.27 -20.25 3.54
C ARG A 41 -14.86 -20.65 3.05
N HIS A 42 -14.45 -21.88 3.31
CA HIS A 42 -13.16 -22.42 2.83
C HIS A 42 -12.91 -22.13 1.34
N ARG A 43 -13.95 -22.28 0.51
CA ARG A 43 -13.89 -21.96 -0.92
C ARG A 43 -13.49 -20.50 -1.21
N ASP A 44 -13.99 -19.55 -0.41
CA ASP A 44 -13.71 -18.13 -0.60
C ASP A 44 -12.28 -17.80 -0.15
N TRP A 45 -11.84 -18.45 0.93
CA TRP A 45 -10.45 -18.40 1.35
C TRP A 45 -9.51 -18.96 0.28
N SER A 46 -9.81 -20.14 -0.27
CA SER A 46 -9.00 -20.78 -1.32
C SER A 46 -8.87 -19.88 -2.55
N ARG A 47 -9.98 -19.25 -3.01
CA ARG A 47 -9.92 -18.29 -4.13
C ARG A 47 -9.06 -17.08 -3.84
N ALA A 48 -9.11 -16.56 -2.61
CA ALA A 48 -8.25 -15.44 -2.20
C ALA A 48 -6.78 -15.85 -2.16
N ASP A 49 -6.47 -17.06 -1.70
CA ASP A 49 -5.11 -17.58 -1.69
C ASP A 49 -4.57 -17.85 -3.09
N ASP A 50 -5.38 -18.37 -4.00
CA ASP A 50 -5.03 -18.52 -5.42
C ASP A 50 -4.70 -17.17 -6.06
N ALA A 51 -5.52 -16.14 -5.80
CA ALA A 51 -5.25 -14.79 -6.29
C ALA A 51 -3.94 -14.22 -5.71
N ARG A 52 -3.66 -14.47 -4.44
CA ARG A 52 -2.40 -14.11 -3.79
C ARG A 52 -1.21 -14.84 -4.44
N ALA A 53 -1.34 -16.14 -4.71
CA ALA A 53 -0.30 -16.93 -5.37
C ALA A 53 0.01 -16.40 -6.78
N GLN A 54 -1.02 -16.03 -7.55
CA GLN A 54 -0.85 -15.40 -8.86
C GLN A 54 -0.13 -14.05 -8.77
N LEU A 55 -0.47 -13.22 -7.76
CA LEU A 55 0.21 -11.95 -7.54
C LEU A 55 1.68 -12.16 -7.21
N ARG A 56 2.01 -13.13 -6.34
CA ARG A 56 3.40 -13.51 -6.03
C ARG A 56 4.17 -13.94 -7.28
N ALA A 57 3.55 -14.73 -8.15
CA ALA A 57 4.20 -15.14 -9.39
C ALA A 57 4.51 -13.95 -10.33
N ARG A 58 3.62 -12.94 -10.37
CA ARG A 58 3.85 -11.70 -11.12
C ARG A 58 5.01 -10.89 -10.54
N PHE A 59 5.09 -10.75 -9.21
CA PHE A 59 6.22 -10.09 -8.55
C PHE A 59 7.53 -10.85 -8.79
N ALA A 60 7.52 -12.18 -8.69
CA ALA A 60 8.70 -13.00 -9.01
C ALA A 60 9.14 -12.84 -10.48
N ALA A 61 8.21 -12.65 -11.41
CA ALA A 61 8.53 -12.36 -12.80
C ALA A 61 9.14 -10.96 -12.98
N PHE A 62 8.56 -9.94 -12.32
CA PHE A 62 9.06 -8.58 -12.30
C PHE A 62 10.51 -8.50 -11.77
N PHE A 63 10.78 -9.15 -10.65
CA PHE A 63 12.12 -9.15 -10.04
C PHE A 63 13.17 -10.01 -10.77
N ARG A 64 12.84 -10.65 -11.90
CA ARG A 64 13.86 -11.18 -12.81
C ARG A 64 14.50 -10.11 -13.70
N GLU A 65 13.84 -8.96 -13.83
CA GLU A 65 14.28 -7.85 -14.68
C GLU A 65 14.72 -6.62 -13.87
N PHE A 66 14.23 -6.50 -12.62
CA PHE A 66 14.46 -5.35 -11.75
C PHE A 66 14.89 -5.79 -10.35
N ASP A 67 15.86 -5.10 -9.78
CA ASP A 67 16.37 -5.40 -8.44
C ASP A 67 15.41 -4.97 -7.34
N VAL A 68 14.74 -3.82 -7.52
CA VAL A 68 13.79 -3.25 -6.55
C VAL A 68 12.60 -2.57 -7.23
N LEU A 69 11.50 -2.46 -6.50
CA LEU A 69 10.35 -1.64 -6.85
C LEU A 69 10.21 -0.50 -5.84
N LEU A 70 10.26 0.75 -6.33
CA LEU A 70 10.02 1.93 -5.50
C LEU A 70 8.54 2.29 -5.51
N MET A 71 7.97 2.49 -4.32
CA MET A 71 6.56 2.81 -4.13
C MET A 71 6.40 3.88 -3.05
N PRO A 72 5.31 4.67 -3.07
CA PRO A 72 4.95 5.47 -1.91
C PRO A 72 4.73 4.59 -0.67
N VAL A 73 5.03 5.12 0.51
CA VAL A 73 4.67 4.45 1.79
C VAL A 73 3.18 4.60 2.03
N ASN A 74 2.68 5.83 1.90
CA ASN A 74 1.28 6.21 2.09
C ASN A 74 0.82 7.16 0.98
N PRO A 75 -0.49 7.31 0.75
CA PRO A 75 -1.03 8.24 -0.23
C PRO A 75 -0.81 9.72 0.15
N VAL A 76 -0.55 9.99 1.43
CA VAL A 76 -0.32 11.33 1.98
C VAL A 76 0.84 11.31 2.98
N PRO A 77 1.50 12.45 3.26
CA PRO A 77 2.45 12.60 4.37
C PRO A 77 1.78 12.35 5.74
N ALA A 78 2.51 12.61 6.83
CA ALA A 78 1.95 12.50 8.17
C ALA A 78 0.67 13.34 8.29
N ILE A 79 -0.37 12.72 8.85
CA ILE A 79 -1.69 13.34 9.07
C ILE A 79 -1.84 13.74 10.55
N PRO A 80 -2.72 14.70 10.87
CA PRO A 80 -3.10 14.96 12.26
C PRO A 80 -3.62 13.71 12.96
N HIS A 81 -3.38 13.62 14.26
CA HIS A 81 -3.91 12.53 15.06
C HIS A 81 -5.44 12.59 15.10
N ASP A 82 -6.08 11.46 14.81
CA ASP A 82 -7.52 11.27 14.92
C ASP A 82 -7.78 10.03 15.78
N HIS A 83 -8.38 10.25 16.93
CA HIS A 83 -8.72 9.20 17.90
C HIS A 83 -10.21 8.88 17.92
N SER A 84 -10.98 9.40 16.95
CA SER A 84 -12.42 9.12 16.85
C SER A 84 -12.68 7.62 16.60
N GLU A 85 -13.74 7.13 17.20
CA GLU A 85 -14.18 5.73 17.05
C GLU A 85 -15.50 5.67 16.26
N PRO A 86 -15.69 4.64 15.44
CA PRO A 86 -14.76 3.55 15.16
C PRO A 86 -13.68 3.95 14.12
N MET A 87 -12.49 3.37 14.23
CA MET A 87 -11.35 3.65 13.34
C MET A 87 -11.71 3.57 11.85
N PHE A 88 -12.57 2.62 11.48
CA PHE A 88 -12.97 2.42 10.08
C PHE A 88 -13.87 3.54 9.51
N ALA A 89 -14.42 4.40 10.37
CA ALA A 89 -15.20 5.56 9.94
C ALA A 89 -14.35 6.81 9.72
N ARG A 90 -13.07 6.78 10.11
CA ARG A 90 -12.15 7.90 9.92
C ARG A 90 -11.89 8.14 8.44
N SER A 91 -11.56 9.39 8.12
CA SER A 91 -11.21 9.79 6.76
C SER A 91 -9.88 10.54 6.72
N ILE A 92 -9.25 10.55 5.55
CA ILE A 92 -8.06 11.33 5.24
C ILE A 92 -8.34 12.25 4.07
N ALA A 93 -7.71 13.41 4.06
CA ALA A 93 -7.73 14.29 2.90
C ALA A 93 -6.61 13.87 1.94
N VAL A 94 -6.98 13.58 0.68
CA VAL A 94 -6.04 13.32 -0.41
C VAL A 94 -6.35 14.32 -1.50
N ASP A 95 -5.48 15.26 -1.73
CA ASP A 95 -5.72 16.44 -2.56
C ASP A 95 -6.98 17.19 -2.07
N SER A 96 -8.00 17.27 -2.92
CA SER A 96 -9.29 17.92 -2.58
C SER A 96 -10.39 16.93 -2.19
N ALA A 97 -10.08 15.63 -2.08
CA ALA A 97 -11.05 14.57 -1.83
C ALA A 97 -10.90 13.98 -0.42
N SER A 98 -12.04 13.66 0.22
CA SER A 98 -12.08 12.86 1.43
C SER A 98 -12.05 11.38 1.05
N ARG A 99 -11.10 10.63 1.60
CA ARG A 99 -10.87 9.21 1.33
C ARG A 99 -10.95 8.41 2.63
N SER A 100 -11.20 7.11 2.51
CA SER A 100 -11.19 6.24 3.70
C SER A 100 -9.81 6.20 4.36
N TYR A 101 -9.78 6.28 5.68
CA TYR A 101 -8.56 6.09 6.48
C TYR A 101 -7.83 4.77 6.14
N MET A 102 -8.59 3.72 5.78
CA MET A 102 -8.03 2.43 5.40
C MET A 102 -7.19 2.46 4.12
N GLU A 103 -7.28 3.53 3.31
CA GLU A 103 -6.42 3.69 2.13
C GLU A 103 -4.96 3.95 2.47
N LEU A 104 -4.64 4.31 3.72
CA LEU A 104 -3.25 4.33 4.20
C LEU A 104 -2.56 2.97 4.05
N LEU A 105 -3.31 1.87 4.02
CA LEU A 105 -2.78 0.52 3.87
C LEU A 105 -2.58 0.09 2.39
N ALA A 106 -3.03 0.91 1.44
CA ALA A 106 -3.07 0.51 0.02
C ALA A 106 -1.69 0.18 -0.55
N TRP A 107 -0.68 1.00 -0.21
CA TRP A 107 0.67 0.87 -0.75
C TRP A 107 1.53 -0.20 -0.06
N ILE A 108 1.23 -0.54 1.18
CA ILE A 108 1.94 -1.61 1.90
C ILE A 108 1.37 -3.00 1.59
N ALA A 109 0.11 -3.07 1.17
CA ALA A 109 -0.58 -4.33 0.93
C ALA A 109 0.11 -5.24 -0.11
N PRO A 110 0.61 -4.77 -1.26
CA PRO A 110 1.28 -5.63 -2.23
C PRO A 110 2.48 -6.37 -1.67
N ALA A 111 3.39 -5.69 -0.96
CA ALA A 111 4.56 -6.31 -0.35
C ALA A 111 4.14 -7.35 0.70
N THR A 112 3.21 -7.00 1.59
CA THR A 112 2.70 -7.89 2.64
C THR A 112 2.02 -9.13 2.06
N LEU A 113 1.15 -8.97 1.06
CA LEU A 113 0.43 -10.09 0.42
C LEU A 113 1.39 -11.04 -0.31
N CYS A 114 2.45 -10.50 -0.90
CA CYS A 114 3.42 -11.29 -1.66
C CYS A 114 4.56 -11.83 -0.80
N LEU A 115 4.64 -11.44 0.49
CA LEU A 115 5.73 -11.79 1.39
C LEU A 115 7.10 -11.28 0.87
N ASN A 116 7.09 -10.16 0.17
CA ASN A 116 8.30 -9.50 -0.30
C ASN A 116 8.89 -8.65 0.82
N PRO A 117 10.23 -8.63 0.97
CA PRO A 117 10.88 -7.69 1.88
C PRO A 117 10.65 -6.26 1.43
N ALA A 118 10.51 -5.36 2.39
CA ALA A 118 10.38 -3.95 2.14
C ALA A 118 11.15 -3.13 3.18
N SER A 119 11.94 -2.17 2.70
CA SER A 119 12.60 -1.14 3.51
C SER A 119 12.00 0.22 3.21
N VAL A 120 12.11 1.15 4.14
CA VAL A 120 11.70 2.55 3.93
C VAL A 120 12.91 3.46 4.14
N ALA A 121 13.14 4.36 3.21
CA ALA A 121 14.18 5.38 3.32
C ALA A 121 13.56 6.78 3.19
N PRO A 122 14.08 7.79 3.91
CA PRO A 122 13.67 9.17 3.74
C PRO A 122 14.11 9.69 2.36
N ILE A 123 13.25 10.46 1.70
CA ILE A 123 13.54 11.06 0.38
C ILE A 123 13.37 12.58 0.35
N GLY A 124 13.01 13.17 1.48
CA GLY A 124 12.83 14.63 1.58
C GLY A 124 11.80 15.03 2.61
N ARG A 125 11.31 16.26 2.45
CA ARG A 125 10.30 16.86 3.31
C ARG A 125 9.23 17.55 2.48
N THR A 126 8.02 17.65 3.01
CA THR A 126 6.96 18.50 2.45
C THR A 126 7.34 19.98 2.59
N ARG A 127 6.55 20.88 1.96
CA ARG A 127 6.71 22.34 2.15
C ARG A 127 6.58 22.76 3.61
N ASP A 128 5.78 22.02 4.39
CA ASP A 128 5.56 22.26 5.81
C ASP A 128 6.58 21.57 6.71
N GLY A 129 7.64 20.96 6.12
CA GLY A 129 8.75 20.33 6.84
C GLY A 129 8.49 18.91 7.31
N LEU A 130 7.34 18.29 7.00
CA LEU A 130 7.04 16.90 7.38
C LEU A 130 7.91 15.93 6.57
N PRO A 131 8.51 14.90 7.19
CA PRO A 131 9.33 13.93 6.49
C PRO A 131 8.50 13.08 5.53
N VAL A 132 9.09 12.74 4.38
CA VAL A 132 8.52 11.86 3.36
C VAL A 132 9.48 10.73 3.08
N GLY A 133 8.98 9.50 3.06
CA GLY A 133 9.74 8.30 2.75
C GLY A 133 9.29 7.64 1.45
N VAL A 134 10.17 6.79 0.92
CA VAL A 134 9.88 5.86 -0.17
C VAL A 134 9.96 4.43 0.34
N GLN A 135 9.03 3.58 -0.07
CA GLN A 135 9.07 2.15 0.17
C GLN A 135 9.86 1.47 -0.96
N ILE A 136 10.81 0.64 -0.57
CA ILE A 136 11.70 -0.14 -1.44
C ILE A 136 11.32 -1.59 -1.26
N VAL A 137 10.66 -2.17 -2.24
CA VAL A 137 10.24 -3.58 -2.22
C VAL A 137 11.25 -4.40 -3.04
N GLY A 138 11.69 -5.52 -2.50
CA GLY A 138 12.66 -6.41 -3.13
C GLY A 138 12.12 -7.81 -3.45
N PRO A 139 12.93 -8.66 -4.07
CA PRO A 139 12.61 -10.06 -4.32
C PRO A 139 12.35 -10.83 -3.02
N TYR A 140 11.57 -11.89 -3.11
CA TYR A 140 11.26 -12.75 -1.96
C TYR A 140 12.54 -13.32 -1.31
N LEU A 141 12.68 -13.16 0.00
CA LEU A 141 13.84 -13.56 0.84
C LEU A 141 15.15 -12.80 0.54
N GLU A 142 15.09 -11.70 -0.22
CA GLU A 142 16.27 -10.88 -0.49
C GLU A 142 16.26 -9.56 0.30
N ASP A 143 16.09 -9.65 1.62
CA ASP A 143 16.02 -8.49 2.52
C ASP A 143 17.24 -7.57 2.38
N ARG A 144 18.43 -8.15 2.18
CA ARG A 144 19.68 -7.40 2.01
C ARG A 144 19.65 -6.46 0.81
N THR A 145 18.97 -6.84 -0.27
CA THR A 145 18.82 -6.00 -1.46
C THR A 145 18.06 -4.71 -1.14
N THR A 146 16.97 -4.80 -0.38
CA THR A 146 16.19 -3.61 0.02
C THR A 146 16.94 -2.75 1.02
N ILE A 147 17.69 -3.35 1.95
CA ILE A 147 18.50 -2.64 2.95
C ILE A 147 19.66 -1.90 2.29
N ASP A 148 20.39 -2.55 1.38
CA ASP A 148 21.49 -1.91 0.66
C ASP A 148 20.99 -0.75 -0.22
N PHE A 149 19.85 -0.93 -0.86
CA PHE A 149 19.26 0.13 -1.66
C PHE A 149 18.81 1.32 -0.80
N ALA A 150 18.22 1.05 0.38
CA ALA A 150 17.86 2.09 1.36
C ALA A 150 19.10 2.87 1.83
N ARG A 151 20.21 2.19 2.12
CA ARG A 151 21.49 2.81 2.46
C ARG A 151 21.99 3.76 1.36
N ARG A 152 21.89 3.35 0.09
CA ARG A 152 22.29 4.20 -1.06
C ARG A 152 21.41 5.44 -1.19
N ILE A 153 20.10 5.33 -0.93
CA ILE A 153 19.21 6.49 -0.88
C ILE A 153 19.62 7.43 0.26
N ASP A 154 19.89 6.88 1.45
CA ASP A 154 20.31 7.67 2.62
C ASP A 154 21.60 8.45 2.33
N GLU A 155 22.60 7.82 1.72
CA GLU A 155 23.84 8.46 1.29
C GLU A 155 23.59 9.61 0.30
N LEU A 156 22.67 9.45 -0.65
CA LEU A 156 22.30 10.47 -1.62
C LEU A 156 21.55 11.66 -0.97
N GLN A 157 20.83 11.41 0.12
CA GLN A 157 20.06 12.44 0.85
C GLN A 157 20.88 13.15 1.94
N GLY A 158 22.14 12.74 2.16
CA GLY A 158 23.02 13.33 3.15
C GLY A 158 22.89 12.74 4.56
N GLY A 159 22.28 11.58 4.68
CA GLY A 159 22.18 10.82 5.93
C GLY A 159 21.00 11.23 6.83
N PHE A 160 20.93 10.58 7.99
CA PHE A 160 19.88 10.80 8.97
C PHE A 160 19.96 12.22 9.57
N THR A 161 18.81 12.88 9.63
CA THR A 161 18.63 14.16 10.34
C THR A 161 17.69 13.95 11.51
N ALA A 162 18.17 14.24 12.73
CA ALA A 162 17.34 14.12 13.93
C ALA A 162 16.15 15.09 13.89
N PRO A 163 14.99 14.71 14.48
CA PRO A 163 13.90 15.64 14.67
C PRO A 163 14.30 16.84 15.53
N PRO A 164 13.71 18.02 15.32
CA PRO A 164 13.99 19.17 16.18
C PRO A 164 13.53 18.89 17.62
N GLY A 165 14.36 19.20 18.61
CA GLY A 165 14.04 19.07 20.04
C GLY A 165 14.32 17.70 20.67
N VAL A 166 15.08 16.85 19.99
CA VAL A 166 15.58 15.57 20.54
C VAL A 166 17.09 15.67 20.71
#